data_d47936374b418a9474033a6dc53f6db6
#
_entry.id   d47936374b418a9474033a6dc53f6db6
#
_cell.length_a   1.000
_cell.length_b   1.000
_cell.length_c   1.000
_cell.angle_alpha   90.00
_cell.angle_beta   90.00
_cell.angle_gamma   90.00
#
_symmetry.space_group_name_H-M   'P 1'
#
loop_
_entity.id
_entity.type
_entity.pdbx_description
1 polymer ?
#
loop_
_entity_poly.entity_id
_entity_poly.type
_entity_poly.pdbx_seq_one_letter_code
_entity_poly.pdbx_strand_id
1 'polypeptide(L)'
;GWIVCGRGIPMEKHESFLRRRLVRPVLNLLRQGITPGRLALSLAFGCTIGIFPALGLTSLLCIVVAAMFRLNHAAIQLTNWIVYPLQFILLIPFVRLGERLFGADPLPLSVGQIAAVAKEHPLQVFTMFGTSLLEAVAGWMVVGLPLTALIYFALLPLLRRALRKTSATADASAQIAP
;
A
#
# COMPACT_ATOMS: atom_id res chain seq x y z
N GLY A 1 10.37 -20.97 58.50
CA GLY A 1 10.76 -21.26 57.16
C GLY A 1 9.82 -20.59 56.18
N TRP A 2 10.18 -19.43 55.60
CA TRP A 2 9.42 -18.76 54.57
C TRP A 2 9.91 -19.24 53.20
N ILE A 3 9.11 -20.05 52.50
CA ILE A 3 9.37 -20.44 51.13
C ILE A 3 8.84 -19.31 50.25
N VAL A 4 9.75 -18.50 49.69
CA VAL A 4 9.47 -17.52 48.66
C VAL A 4 9.27 -18.28 47.35
N CYS A 5 8.03 -18.48 46.95
CA CYS A 5 7.65 -19.00 45.64
C CYS A 5 7.97 -17.95 44.60
N GLY A 6 9.08 -18.12 43.88
CA GLY A 6 9.48 -17.27 42.77
C GLY A 6 8.45 -17.33 41.65
N ARG A 7 7.61 -16.29 41.52
CA ARG A 7 6.79 -16.05 40.35
C ARG A 7 7.72 -15.73 39.17
N GLY A 8 7.95 -16.74 38.33
CA GLY A 8 8.60 -16.50 37.03
C GLY A 8 7.86 -15.42 36.28
N ILE A 9 8.52 -14.29 36.07
CA ILE A 9 8.07 -13.22 35.20
C ILE A 9 7.96 -13.85 33.79
N PRO A 10 6.78 -13.90 33.15
CA PRO A 10 6.72 -14.35 31.76
C PRO A 10 7.58 -13.40 30.93
N MET A 11 8.64 -13.93 30.33
CA MET A 11 9.40 -13.22 29.33
C MET A 11 8.45 -12.86 28.19
N GLU A 12 7.95 -11.63 28.21
CA GLU A 12 7.22 -11.03 27.11
C GLU A 12 8.19 -10.98 25.92
N LYS A 13 8.07 -12.00 25.04
CA LYS A 13 8.81 -12.01 23.78
C LYS A 13 8.56 -10.65 23.13
N HIS A 14 9.59 -9.86 22.96
CA HIS A 14 9.60 -8.62 22.21
C HIS A 14 9.03 -8.92 20.82
N GLU A 15 7.71 -8.87 20.71
CA GLU A 15 7.05 -8.93 19.40
C GLU A 15 7.52 -7.71 18.65
N SER A 16 8.21 -7.92 17.53
CA SER A 16 8.75 -6.83 16.74
C SER A 16 7.61 -5.85 16.41
N PHE A 17 7.86 -4.56 16.52
CA PHE A 17 6.92 -3.46 16.27
C PHE A 17 6.14 -3.65 14.96
N LEU A 18 6.80 -4.19 13.92
CA LEU A 18 6.21 -4.56 12.65
C LEU A 18 5.13 -5.64 12.77
N ARG A 19 5.33 -6.65 13.63
CA ARG A 19 4.36 -7.72 13.85
C ARG A 19 3.11 -7.20 14.53
N ARG A 20 3.22 -6.27 15.46
CA ARG A 20 2.11 -5.68 16.19
C ARG A 20 1.30 -4.71 15.33
N ARG A 21 1.95 -3.91 14.46
CA ARG A 21 1.31 -2.89 13.62
C ARG A 21 0.79 -3.38 12.28
N LEU A 22 1.43 -4.39 11.68
CA LEU A 22 1.07 -4.88 10.34
C LEU A 22 0.41 -6.26 10.38
N VAL A 23 0.99 -7.21 11.12
CA VAL A 23 0.51 -8.60 11.08
C VAL A 23 -0.78 -8.79 11.87
N ARG A 24 -0.95 -8.14 13.03
CA ARG A 24 -2.18 -8.26 13.84
C ARG A 24 -3.43 -7.73 13.14
N PRO A 25 -3.43 -6.51 12.55
CA PRO A 25 -4.60 -6.04 11.80
C PRO A 25 -4.93 -6.95 10.61
N VAL A 26 -3.92 -7.42 9.88
CA VAL A 26 -4.11 -8.35 8.76
C VAL A 26 -4.73 -9.68 9.22
N LEU A 27 -4.26 -10.25 10.32
CA LEU A 27 -4.81 -11.49 10.89
C LEU A 27 -6.24 -11.29 11.41
N ASN A 28 -6.56 -10.14 11.99
CA ASN A 28 -7.91 -9.82 12.42
C ASN A 28 -8.89 -9.70 11.25
N LEU A 29 -8.45 -9.12 10.13
CA LEU A 29 -9.24 -9.07 8.89
C LEU A 29 -9.48 -10.47 8.32
N LEU A 30 -8.51 -11.35 8.38
CA LEU A 30 -8.66 -12.76 7.98
C LEU A 30 -9.64 -13.52 8.86
N ARG A 31 -9.67 -13.24 10.18
CA ARG A 31 -10.64 -13.84 11.14
C ARG A 31 -12.08 -13.39 10.88
N GLN A 32 -12.30 -12.26 10.21
CA GLN A 32 -13.62 -11.78 9.82
C GLN A 32 -14.20 -12.48 8.58
N GLY A 33 -13.66 -13.61 8.14
CA GLY A 33 -14.16 -14.38 7.01
C GLY A 33 -13.71 -13.89 5.63
N ILE A 34 -12.73 -13.01 5.59
CA ILE A 34 -12.17 -12.51 4.32
C ILE A 34 -11.23 -13.57 3.73
N THR A 35 -11.46 -13.93 2.47
CA THR A 35 -10.59 -14.90 1.78
C THR A 35 -9.18 -14.35 1.61
N PRO A 36 -8.13 -15.21 1.74
CA PRO A 36 -6.74 -14.77 1.58
C PRO A 36 -6.46 -14.12 0.23
N GLY A 37 -7.15 -14.56 -0.83
CA GLY A 37 -7.02 -13.96 -2.15
C GLY A 37 -7.54 -12.52 -2.21
N ARG A 38 -8.72 -12.25 -1.65
CA ARG A 38 -9.28 -10.88 -1.61
C ARG A 38 -8.44 -9.96 -0.74
N LEU A 39 -7.88 -10.47 0.35
CA LEU A 39 -6.99 -9.68 1.20
C LEU A 39 -5.66 -9.38 0.50
N ALA A 40 -5.04 -10.38 -0.16
CA ALA A 40 -3.83 -10.17 -0.96
C ALA A 40 -4.05 -9.12 -2.06
N LEU A 41 -5.21 -9.19 -2.73
CA LEU A 41 -5.56 -8.24 -3.79
C LEU A 41 -5.80 -6.82 -3.22
N SER A 42 -6.46 -6.71 -2.06
CA SER A 42 -6.65 -5.42 -1.38
C SER A 42 -5.32 -4.76 -1.01
N LEU A 43 -4.39 -5.54 -0.47
CA LEU A 43 -3.05 -5.06 -0.12
C LEU A 43 -2.24 -4.67 -1.36
N ALA A 44 -2.31 -5.47 -2.43
CA ALA A 44 -1.61 -5.20 -3.68
C ALA A 44 -2.11 -3.89 -4.33
N PHE A 45 -3.43 -3.72 -4.47
CA PHE A 45 -3.99 -2.47 -4.98
C PHE A 45 -3.69 -1.28 -4.07
N GLY A 46 -3.76 -1.46 -2.74
CA GLY A 46 -3.41 -0.41 -1.79
C GLY A 46 -1.97 0.08 -1.95
N CYS A 47 -1.01 -0.84 -2.14
CA CYS A 47 0.37 -0.49 -2.44
C CYS A 47 0.51 0.26 -3.77
N THR A 48 -0.10 -0.26 -4.82
CA THR A 48 0.08 0.30 -6.17
C THR A 48 -0.63 1.64 -6.34
N ILE A 49 -1.86 1.77 -5.81
CA ILE A 49 -2.59 3.05 -5.82
C ILE A 49 -1.91 4.06 -4.88
N GLY A 50 -1.31 3.60 -3.77
CA GLY A 50 -0.60 4.46 -2.84
C GLY A 50 0.60 5.19 -3.43
N ILE A 51 1.18 4.68 -4.52
CA ILE A 51 2.25 5.35 -5.28
C ILE A 51 1.75 6.07 -6.55
N PHE A 52 0.44 6.22 -6.72
CA PHE A 52 -0.16 6.90 -7.87
C PHE A 52 0.27 8.38 -7.93
N PRO A 53 0.68 8.93 -9.09
CA PRO A 53 1.32 10.24 -9.16
C PRO A 53 0.40 11.44 -8.94
N ALA A 54 -0.90 11.24 -8.70
CA ALA A 54 -1.84 12.33 -8.40
C ALA A 54 -2.14 12.40 -6.90
N LEU A 55 -1.66 13.45 -6.24
CA LEU A 55 -1.88 13.69 -4.82
C LEU A 55 -3.37 13.88 -4.50
N GLY A 56 -3.84 13.22 -3.44
CA GLY A 56 -5.23 13.33 -2.95
C GLY A 56 -6.25 12.45 -3.69
N LEU A 57 -5.97 12.01 -4.90
CA LEU A 57 -6.89 11.16 -5.68
C LEU A 57 -6.79 9.68 -5.30
N THR A 58 -5.71 9.28 -4.64
CA THR A 58 -5.42 7.89 -4.27
C THR A 58 -6.51 7.27 -3.38
N SER A 59 -7.02 8.01 -2.41
CA SER A 59 -8.09 7.52 -1.52
C SER A 59 -9.38 7.28 -2.28
N LEU A 60 -9.76 8.16 -3.23
CA LEU A 60 -10.93 7.98 -4.08
C LEU A 60 -10.76 6.76 -4.99
N LEU A 61 -9.59 6.59 -5.61
CA LEU A 61 -9.28 5.41 -6.41
C LEU A 61 -9.35 4.12 -5.60
N CYS A 62 -8.85 4.12 -4.35
CA CYS A 62 -8.99 2.98 -3.44
C CYS A 62 -10.46 2.64 -3.18
N ILE A 63 -11.35 3.64 -2.99
CA ILE A 63 -12.79 3.42 -2.79
C ILE A 63 -13.41 2.79 -4.03
N VAL A 64 -13.15 3.35 -5.20
CA VAL A 64 -13.69 2.86 -6.47
C VAL A 64 -13.23 1.43 -6.75
N VAL A 65 -11.93 1.16 -6.64
CA VAL A 65 -11.36 -0.17 -6.86
C VAL A 65 -11.87 -1.19 -5.83
N ALA A 66 -11.99 -0.80 -4.57
CA ALA A 66 -12.54 -1.67 -3.53
C ALA A 66 -14.01 -2.02 -3.81
N ALA A 67 -14.82 -1.07 -4.30
CA ALA A 67 -16.20 -1.30 -4.67
C ALA A 67 -16.32 -2.20 -5.91
N MET A 68 -15.55 -1.94 -6.96
CA MET A 68 -15.56 -2.72 -8.21
C MET A 68 -15.19 -4.18 -8.00
N PHE A 69 -14.13 -4.44 -7.26
CA PHE A 69 -13.60 -5.79 -7.03
C PHE A 69 -14.08 -6.43 -5.73
N ARG A 70 -15.00 -5.78 -5.01
CA ARG A 70 -15.53 -6.22 -3.70
C ARG A 70 -14.39 -6.55 -2.73
N LEU A 71 -13.38 -5.68 -2.67
CA LEU A 71 -12.20 -5.82 -1.83
C LEU A 71 -12.46 -5.30 -0.40
N ASN A 72 -11.54 -5.61 0.50
CA ASN A 72 -11.60 -5.07 1.85
C ASN A 72 -11.16 -3.61 1.85
N HIS A 73 -12.14 -2.72 2.08
CA HIS A 73 -11.95 -1.27 2.07
C HIS A 73 -10.96 -0.79 3.13
N ALA A 74 -11.00 -1.37 4.33
CA ALA A 74 -10.07 -1.02 5.40
C ALA A 74 -8.63 -1.44 5.07
N ALA A 75 -8.46 -2.64 4.47
CA ALA A 75 -7.14 -3.13 4.09
C ALA A 75 -6.49 -2.31 2.98
N ILE A 76 -7.25 -1.98 1.92
CA ILE A 76 -6.73 -1.19 0.79
C ILE A 76 -6.36 0.23 1.25
N GLN A 77 -7.20 0.87 2.08
CA GLN A 77 -6.98 2.22 2.57
C GLN A 77 -5.81 2.30 3.54
N LEU A 78 -5.71 1.34 4.47
CA LEU A 78 -4.58 1.27 5.40
C LEU A 78 -3.24 1.13 4.67
N THR A 79 -3.20 0.25 3.66
CA THR A 79 -1.99 0.04 2.86
C THR A 79 -1.64 1.29 2.06
N ASN A 80 -2.64 1.95 1.46
CA ASN A 80 -2.48 3.21 0.75
C ASN A 80 -1.81 4.26 1.66
N TRP A 81 -2.26 4.40 2.90
CA TRP A 81 -1.68 5.38 3.85
C TRP A 81 -0.25 5.02 4.29
N ILE A 82 0.06 3.73 4.44
CA ILE A 82 1.42 3.28 4.79
C ILE A 82 2.39 3.60 3.66
N VAL A 83 1.96 3.44 2.41
CA VAL A 83 2.80 3.64 1.22
C VAL A 83 2.84 5.12 0.79
N TYR A 84 1.93 5.96 1.28
CA TYR A 84 1.80 7.38 0.92
C TYR A 84 3.13 8.18 0.93
N PRO A 85 4.03 8.03 1.92
CA PRO A 85 5.32 8.73 1.89
C PRO A 85 6.17 8.37 0.67
N LEU A 86 6.07 7.12 0.17
CA LEU A 86 6.81 6.65 -1.00
C LEU A 86 6.32 7.33 -2.29
N GLN A 87 5.06 7.79 -2.33
CA GLN A 87 4.48 8.51 -3.46
C GLN A 87 5.30 9.75 -3.81
N PHE A 88 5.75 10.52 -2.81
CA PHE A 88 6.56 11.72 -3.05
C PHE A 88 7.92 11.39 -3.67
N ILE A 89 8.53 10.27 -3.25
CA ILE A 89 9.84 9.83 -3.78
C ILE A 89 9.68 9.35 -5.24
N LEU A 90 8.57 8.66 -5.54
CA LEU A 90 8.33 8.06 -6.84
C LEU A 90 7.66 9.02 -7.86
N LEU A 91 7.17 10.18 -7.41
CA LEU A 91 6.54 11.16 -8.27
C LEU A 91 7.48 11.60 -9.41
N ILE A 92 8.70 12.00 -9.08
CA ILE A 92 9.70 12.42 -10.08
C ILE A 92 10.07 11.30 -11.05
N PRO A 93 10.43 10.08 -10.60
CA PRO A 93 10.63 8.94 -11.49
C PRO A 93 9.46 8.66 -12.45
N PHE A 94 8.20 8.77 -12.00
CA PHE A 94 7.04 8.54 -12.87
C PHE A 94 6.86 9.64 -13.91
N VAL A 95 7.07 10.91 -13.54
CA VAL A 95 7.08 12.02 -14.49
C VAL A 95 8.16 11.78 -15.55
N ARG A 96 9.40 11.48 -15.15
CA ARG A 96 10.51 11.20 -16.08
C ARG A 96 10.27 9.96 -16.95
N LEU A 97 9.61 8.95 -16.43
CA LEU A 97 9.23 7.78 -17.21
C LEU A 97 8.17 8.14 -18.26
N GLY A 98 7.16 8.91 -17.88
CA GLY A 98 6.14 9.39 -18.79
C GLY A 98 6.70 10.25 -19.91
N GLU A 99 7.53 11.25 -19.58
CA GLU A 99 8.23 12.09 -20.56
C GLU A 99 9.01 11.25 -21.59
N ARG A 100 9.73 10.21 -21.13
CA ARG A 100 10.46 9.30 -22.03
C ARG A 100 9.55 8.46 -22.93
N LEU A 101 8.43 7.99 -22.39
CA LEU A 101 7.47 7.16 -23.15
C LEU A 101 6.79 7.95 -24.26
N PHE A 102 6.51 9.23 -24.04
CA PHE A 102 5.83 10.09 -24.98
C PHE A 102 6.77 11.00 -25.79
N GLY A 103 8.07 10.98 -25.49
CA GLY A 103 9.05 11.87 -26.14
C GLY A 103 8.80 13.34 -25.85
N ALA A 104 8.19 13.64 -24.69
CA ALA A 104 7.84 14.98 -24.27
C ALA A 104 9.06 15.76 -23.77
N ASP A 105 9.02 17.08 -23.91
CA ASP A 105 10.06 17.94 -23.35
C ASP A 105 10.08 17.86 -21.82
N PRO A 106 11.28 17.77 -21.21
CA PRO A 106 11.38 17.62 -19.77
C PRO A 106 10.74 18.77 -19.00
N LEU A 107 9.83 18.48 -18.08
CA LEU A 107 9.21 19.48 -17.22
C LEU A 107 10.30 20.22 -16.41
N PRO A 108 10.32 21.55 -16.43
CA PRO A 108 11.23 22.30 -15.58
C PRO A 108 10.86 22.09 -14.10
N LEU A 109 11.68 21.31 -13.37
CA LEU A 109 11.48 21.06 -11.93
C LEU A 109 12.03 22.18 -11.04
N SER A 110 12.57 23.24 -11.64
CA SER A 110 13.06 24.42 -10.93
C SER A 110 11.92 25.34 -10.54
N VAL A 111 11.77 25.61 -9.24
CA VAL A 111 10.73 26.50 -8.70
C VAL A 111 10.82 27.90 -9.35
N GLY A 112 12.04 28.39 -9.66
CA GLY A 112 12.25 29.67 -10.31
C GLY A 112 11.71 29.72 -11.74
N GLN A 113 11.91 28.66 -12.52
CA GLN A 113 11.38 28.56 -13.90
C GLN A 113 9.85 28.47 -13.89
N ILE A 114 9.29 27.67 -13.00
CA ILE A 114 7.82 27.57 -12.84
C ILE A 114 7.23 28.92 -12.44
N ALA A 115 7.85 29.62 -11.50
CA ALA A 115 7.41 30.95 -11.06
C ALA A 115 7.50 32.00 -12.17
N ALA A 116 8.52 31.93 -13.03
CA ALA A 116 8.65 32.83 -14.19
C ALA A 116 7.51 32.58 -15.19
N VAL A 117 7.27 31.33 -15.59
CA VAL A 117 6.17 30.97 -16.50
C VAL A 117 4.79 31.32 -15.89
N ALA A 118 4.60 31.15 -14.59
CA ALA A 118 3.36 31.48 -13.91
C ALA A 118 3.06 32.98 -13.91
N LYS A 119 4.08 33.82 -13.90
CA LYS A 119 3.90 35.29 -13.99
C LYS A 119 3.51 35.77 -15.39
N GLU A 120 4.09 35.18 -16.42
CA GLU A 120 3.89 35.59 -17.79
C GLU A 120 2.66 34.93 -18.42
N HIS A 121 2.48 33.62 -18.15
CA HIS A 121 1.44 32.80 -18.77
C HIS A 121 0.80 31.84 -17.78
N PRO A 122 -0.09 32.27 -16.87
CA PRO A 122 -0.65 31.43 -15.80
C PRO A 122 -1.44 30.21 -16.34
N LEU A 123 -2.13 30.36 -17.48
CA LEU A 123 -2.85 29.24 -18.11
C LEU A 123 -1.90 28.18 -18.67
N GLN A 124 -0.72 28.59 -19.13
CA GLN A 124 0.27 27.64 -19.65
C GLN A 124 0.82 26.73 -18.55
N VAL A 125 0.91 27.21 -17.32
CA VAL A 125 1.29 26.37 -16.15
C VAL A 125 0.27 25.23 -15.96
N PHE A 126 -1.02 25.52 -16.03
CA PHE A 126 -2.05 24.48 -15.88
C PHE A 126 -1.99 23.43 -17.00
N THR A 127 -1.75 23.83 -18.24
CA THR A 127 -1.61 22.88 -19.35
C THR A 127 -0.33 22.05 -19.22
N MET A 128 0.80 22.65 -18.87
CA MET A 128 2.06 21.93 -18.63
C MET A 128 1.96 20.90 -17.51
N PHE A 129 1.40 21.28 -16.36
CA PHE A 129 1.20 20.35 -15.26
C PHE A 129 0.15 19.28 -15.59
N GLY A 130 -0.91 19.63 -16.34
CA GLY A 130 -1.93 18.67 -16.75
C GLY A 130 -1.38 17.59 -17.69
N THR A 131 -0.61 17.97 -18.70
CA THR A 131 0.03 17.03 -19.63
C THR A 131 1.05 16.14 -18.90
N SER A 132 1.93 16.73 -18.09
CA SER A 132 2.91 15.96 -17.32
C SER A 132 2.27 15.02 -16.31
N LEU A 133 1.11 15.38 -15.75
CA LEU A 133 0.35 14.48 -14.88
C LEU A 133 -0.20 13.29 -15.68
N LEU A 134 -0.74 13.51 -16.88
CA LEU A 134 -1.21 12.43 -17.76
C LEU A 134 -0.08 11.49 -18.17
N GLU A 135 1.08 12.05 -18.51
CA GLU A 135 2.30 11.30 -18.82
C GLU A 135 2.77 10.46 -17.60
N ALA A 136 2.77 11.06 -16.40
CA ALA A 136 3.11 10.36 -15.18
C ALA A 136 2.12 9.24 -14.84
N VAL A 137 0.82 9.44 -15.08
CA VAL A 137 -0.22 8.41 -14.93
C VAL A 137 0.01 7.27 -15.91
N ALA A 138 0.32 7.57 -17.17
CA ALA A 138 0.63 6.54 -18.17
C ALA A 138 1.90 5.75 -17.79
N GLY A 139 2.96 6.43 -17.38
CA GLY A 139 4.16 5.79 -16.84
C GLY A 139 3.87 4.90 -15.63
N TRP A 140 3.01 5.39 -14.71
CA TRP A 140 2.55 4.60 -13.57
C TRP A 140 1.74 3.37 -14.00
N MET A 141 0.87 3.46 -15.01
CA MET A 141 0.11 2.30 -15.48
C MET A 141 1.01 1.19 -16.00
N VAL A 142 2.06 1.54 -16.75
CA VAL A 142 3.04 0.58 -17.27
C VAL A 142 3.76 -0.18 -16.15
N VAL A 143 4.07 0.48 -15.05
CA VAL A 143 4.75 -0.12 -13.89
C VAL A 143 3.75 -0.68 -12.89
N GLY A 144 2.67 0.02 -12.63
CA GLY A 144 1.70 -0.27 -11.57
C GLY A 144 0.94 -1.57 -11.79
N LEU A 145 0.50 -1.84 -13.03
CA LEU A 145 -0.22 -3.09 -13.32
C LEU A 145 0.63 -4.34 -13.07
N PRO A 146 1.86 -4.47 -13.62
CA PRO A 146 2.72 -5.62 -13.31
C PRO A 146 3.13 -5.64 -11.83
N LEU A 147 3.34 -4.50 -11.19
CA LEU A 147 3.64 -4.40 -9.76
C LEU A 147 2.49 -4.94 -8.91
N THR A 148 1.23 -4.61 -9.25
CA THR A 148 0.05 -5.15 -8.56
C THR A 148 0.02 -6.68 -8.64
N ALA A 149 0.25 -7.24 -9.82
CA ALA A 149 0.30 -8.68 -10.02
C ALA A 149 1.44 -9.32 -9.21
N LEU A 150 2.64 -8.72 -9.25
CA LEU A 150 3.81 -9.20 -8.50
C LEU A 150 3.53 -9.23 -6.99
N ILE A 151 3.02 -8.14 -6.43
CA ILE A 151 2.68 -8.05 -5.01
C ILE A 151 1.59 -9.06 -4.65
N TYR A 152 0.56 -9.20 -5.47
CA TYR A 152 -0.51 -10.17 -5.27
C TYR A 152 0.02 -11.60 -5.18
N PHE A 153 0.81 -12.03 -6.18
CA PHE A 153 1.36 -13.39 -6.20
C PHE A 153 2.38 -13.64 -5.09
N ALA A 154 3.10 -12.62 -4.63
CA ALA A 154 4.00 -12.72 -3.48
C ALA A 154 3.24 -12.82 -2.15
N LEU A 155 2.19 -12.02 -1.96
CA LEU A 155 1.41 -11.99 -0.72
C LEU A 155 0.49 -13.18 -0.55
N LEU A 156 -0.08 -13.70 -1.63
CA LEU A 156 -1.05 -14.80 -1.59
C LEU A 156 -0.54 -16.04 -0.84
N PRO A 157 0.66 -16.59 -1.15
CA PRO A 157 1.18 -17.76 -0.43
C PRO A 157 1.51 -17.44 1.04
N LEU A 158 1.97 -16.22 1.34
CA LEU A 158 2.26 -15.80 2.71
C LEU A 158 0.98 -15.77 3.56
N LEU A 159 -0.10 -15.19 3.04
CA LEU A 159 -1.38 -15.14 3.73
C LEU A 159 -2.02 -16.54 3.89
N ARG A 160 -1.92 -17.40 2.89
CA ARG A 160 -2.40 -18.79 2.98
C ARG A 160 -1.64 -19.58 4.04
N ARG A 161 -0.32 -19.41 4.14
CA ARG A 161 0.51 -20.06 5.19
C ARG A 161 0.17 -19.52 6.58
N ALA A 162 -0.06 -18.22 6.72
CA ALA A 162 -0.45 -17.60 7.99
C ALA A 162 -1.78 -18.15 8.51
N LEU A 163 -2.78 -18.30 7.63
CA LEU A 163 -4.09 -18.88 7.98
C LEU A 163 -3.98 -20.34 8.43
N ARG A 164 -3.24 -21.17 7.71
CA ARG A 164 -3.04 -22.60 8.08
C ARG A 164 -2.43 -22.74 9.48
N LYS A 165 -1.46 -21.89 9.82
CA LYS A 165 -0.86 -21.91 11.17
C LYS A 165 -1.85 -21.48 12.25
N THR A 166 -2.70 -20.51 11.97
CA THR A 166 -3.69 -20.02 12.94
C THR A 166 -4.79 -21.04 13.19
N SER A 167 -5.27 -21.76 12.17
CA SER A 167 -6.25 -22.84 12.31
C SER A 167 -5.68 -24.00 13.12
N ALA A 168 -4.47 -24.44 12.81
CA ALA A 168 -3.81 -25.54 13.54
C ALA A 168 -3.61 -25.21 15.03
N THR A 169 -3.32 -23.95 15.37
CA THR A 169 -3.18 -23.53 16.77
C THR A 169 -4.54 -23.46 17.48
N ALA A 170 -5.60 -23.08 16.79
CA ALA A 170 -6.96 -23.04 17.34
C ALA A 170 -7.48 -24.45 17.63
N ASP A 171 -7.26 -25.39 16.70
CA ASP A 171 -7.66 -26.80 16.86
C ASP A 171 -6.90 -27.47 18.00
N ALA A 172 -5.60 -27.20 18.14
CA ALA A 172 -4.79 -27.72 19.24
C ALA A 172 -5.24 -27.17 20.62
N SER A 173 -5.65 -25.91 20.69
CA SER A 173 -6.16 -25.32 21.93
C SER A 173 -7.57 -25.83 22.29
N ALA A 174 -8.39 -26.15 21.31
CA ALA A 174 -9.72 -26.73 21.53
C ALA A 174 -9.66 -28.19 22.03
N GLN A 175 -8.61 -28.93 21.66
CA GLN A 175 -8.40 -30.31 22.14
C GLN A 175 -7.86 -30.42 23.55
N ILE A 176 -7.32 -29.33 24.11
CA ILE A 176 -6.71 -29.30 25.46
C ILE A 176 -7.71 -28.75 26.52
N ALA A 177 -8.84 -28.19 26.07
CA ALA A 177 -9.88 -27.76 27.00
C ALA A 177 -10.71 -28.96 27.47
N PRO A 178 -10.75 -29.22 28.81
CA PRO A 178 -11.49 -30.34 29.39
C PRO A 178 -12.99 -30.18 29.27
#